data_570db2a80ee255e9f9c3c9846ff12d9a
#
_entry.id   570db2a80ee255e9f9c3c9846ff12d9a
#
_cell.length_a   1.000
_cell.length_b   1.000
_cell.length_c   1.000
_cell.angle_alpha   90.00
_cell.angle_beta   90.00
_cell.angle_gamma   90.00
#
_symmetry.space_group_name_H-M   'P 1'
#
loop_
_entity.id
_entity.type
_entity.pdbx_description
1 polymer ?
#
loop_
_entity_poly.entity_id
_entity_poly.type
_entity_poly.pdbx_seq_one_letter_code
_entity_poly.pdbx_strand_id
1 'polypeptide(L)'
;MASKSAITPQMKKSIGTKLFQDFPPDEVSTWAINRFIEATTDENPLWRDEKYARKTCWGGIIAPPAFLHVFDPSNRAFRQRPDLSHMATIMPFELPFPKMFQAFNEFQFFTPLRPGDLITSTARIGDVYEREGKSGRMVFVRMDNEHRNQRNEIVGITSEAMVSIEGSSSSSKTAETPPPSEEVKHVPQSKKQIYFEDVEVGVALPQMVKPISLVTILKWGAAVNDYGPHHYDQQFANQMLGLPNVIAHGPHNAAFLAQLVTNWIGGEGMLRRHYAEMRGNVFPGDTMTFQGKVADKYIKDGEGLVEVESWAQNQKGRRVTLGKSTAMLPRRKK
;
A
#
# COMPACT_ATOMS: atom_id res chain seq x y z
N MET A 1 10.27 -27.74 26.48
CA MET A 1 11.11 -26.54 26.73
C MET A 1 10.57 -25.42 25.86
N ALA A 2 10.24 -24.25 26.42
CA ALA A 2 9.85 -23.09 25.61
C ALA A 2 11.02 -22.72 24.69
N SER A 3 10.79 -22.60 23.40
CA SER A 3 11.85 -22.20 22.47
C SER A 3 12.34 -20.81 22.85
N LYS A 4 13.65 -20.59 22.82
CA LYS A 4 14.24 -19.27 23.07
C LYS A 4 13.74 -18.29 22.02
N SER A 5 13.31 -17.10 22.42
CA SER A 5 12.85 -16.06 21.48
C SER A 5 13.90 -15.79 20.41
N ALA A 6 13.45 -15.62 19.18
CA ALA A 6 14.30 -15.24 18.05
C ALA A 6 14.61 -13.72 18.04
N ILE A 7 13.94 -12.93 18.89
CA ILE A 7 14.22 -11.50 19.04
C ILE A 7 15.44 -11.28 19.91
N THR A 8 16.48 -10.67 19.36
CA THR A 8 17.72 -10.36 20.06
C THR A 8 17.61 -9.07 20.89
N PRO A 9 18.49 -8.87 21.91
CA PRO A 9 18.57 -7.60 22.63
C PRO A 9 18.86 -6.40 21.71
N GLN A 10 19.64 -6.60 20.65
CA GLN A 10 19.94 -5.57 19.64
C GLN A 10 18.68 -5.14 18.91
N MET A 11 17.83 -6.08 18.48
CA MET A 11 16.53 -5.79 17.83
C MET A 11 15.64 -4.93 18.74
N LYS A 12 15.51 -5.30 20.02
CA LYS A 12 14.72 -4.52 20.99
C LYS A 12 15.28 -3.11 21.19
N LYS A 13 16.61 -2.98 21.27
CA LYS A 13 17.28 -1.68 21.44
C LYS A 13 17.10 -0.76 20.21
N SER A 14 16.85 -1.32 19.02
CA SER A 14 16.66 -0.54 17.81
C SER A 14 15.28 0.12 17.71
N ILE A 15 14.30 -0.28 18.53
CA ILE A 15 12.96 0.34 18.52
C ILE A 15 13.09 1.84 18.82
N GLY A 16 12.43 2.67 17.98
CA GLY A 16 12.49 4.13 18.05
C GLY A 16 13.70 4.74 17.33
N THR A 17 14.71 3.95 16.94
CA THR A 17 15.88 4.48 16.22
C THR A 17 15.53 4.86 14.78
N LYS A 18 16.15 5.93 14.31
CA LYS A 18 16.06 6.38 12.92
C LYS A 18 16.84 5.43 12.00
N LEU A 19 16.22 5.06 10.87
CA LEU A 19 16.82 4.09 9.94
C LEU A 19 17.77 4.73 8.93
N PHE A 20 17.48 5.95 8.49
CA PHE A 20 18.23 6.64 7.45
C PHE A 20 18.65 8.02 7.91
N GLN A 21 19.68 8.56 7.28
CA GLN A 21 19.99 9.99 7.36
C GLN A 21 18.86 10.80 6.72
N ASP A 22 18.79 12.10 7.05
CA ASP A 22 17.81 12.98 6.42
C ASP A 22 18.11 13.11 4.93
N PHE A 23 17.08 12.87 4.14
CA PHE A 23 17.11 13.17 2.72
C PHE A 23 16.64 14.61 2.48
N PRO A 24 17.12 15.28 1.43
CA PRO A 24 16.51 16.54 0.98
C PRO A 24 15.03 16.35 0.69
N PRO A 25 14.19 17.39 0.83
CA PRO A 25 12.78 17.27 0.48
C PRO A 25 12.55 16.83 -0.98
N ASP A 26 11.54 16.00 -1.23
CA ASP A 26 11.08 15.66 -2.59
C ASP A 26 9.80 16.42 -2.91
N GLU A 27 9.70 16.92 -4.15
CA GLU A 27 8.53 17.66 -4.61
C GLU A 27 7.39 16.72 -5.01
N VAL A 28 6.17 17.05 -4.60
CA VAL A 28 4.93 16.52 -5.16
C VAL A 28 4.74 17.13 -6.54
N SER A 29 5.36 16.54 -7.57
CA SER A 29 5.22 17.05 -8.92
C SER A 29 4.01 16.46 -9.65
N THR A 30 3.41 17.22 -10.55
CA THR A 30 2.33 16.72 -11.43
C THR A 30 2.81 15.50 -12.23
N TRP A 31 4.09 15.48 -12.62
CA TRP A 31 4.66 14.33 -13.32
C TRP A 31 4.65 13.07 -12.46
N ALA A 32 5.06 13.16 -11.19
CA ALA A 32 5.06 12.02 -10.26
C ALA A 32 3.64 11.52 -9.98
N ILE A 33 2.66 12.45 -9.79
CA ILE A 33 1.25 12.09 -9.64
C ILE A 33 0.78 11.32 -10.89
N ASN A 34 1.09 11.80 -12.09
CA ASN A 34 0.72 11.13 -13.34
C ASN A 34 1.33 9.72 -13.45
N ARG A 35 2.61 9.53 -13.09
CA ARG A 35 3.23 8.20 -13.07
C ARG A 35 2.51 7.24 -12.12
N PHE A 36 2.15 7.72 -10.94
CA PHE A 36 1.43 6.92 -9.95
C PHE A 36 0.03 6.51 -10.43
N ILE A 37 -0.75 7.45 -10.97
CA ILE A 37 -2.10 7.14 -11.49
C ILE A 37 -2.06 6.25 -12.73
N GLU A 38 -1.02 6.34 -13.56
CA GLU A 38 -0.80 5.40 -14.67
C GLU A 38 -0.46 3.99 -14.17
N ALA A 39 0.35 3.87 -13.11
CA ALA A 39 0.71 2.59 -12.51
C ALA A 39 -0.49 1.89 -11.87
N THR A 40 -1.41 2.66 -11.29
CA THR A 40 -2.65 2.17 -10.68
C THR A 40 -3.84 2.17 -11.67
N THR A 41 -3.65 2.68 -12.89
CA THR A 41 -4.74 2.90 -13.85
C THR A 41 -5.94 3.60 -13.18
N ASP A 42 -5.66 4.67 -12.42
CA ASP A 42 -6.67 5.42 -11.68
C ASP A 42 -7.22 6.53 -12.56
N GLU A 43 -8.52 6.46 -12.87
CA GLU A 43 -9.21 7.42 -13.73
C GLU A 43 -9.95 8.51 -12.95
N ASN A 44 -9.77 8.58 -11.63
CA ASN A 44 -10.44 9.58 -10.80
C ASN A 44 -10.04 11.00 -11.26
N PRO A 45 -10.99 11.84 -11.70
CA PRO A 45 -10.70 13.17 -12.23
C PRO A 45 -10.08 14.12 -11.18
N LEU A 46 -10.24 13.83 -9.90
CA LEU A 46 -9.67 14.65 -8.83
C LEU A 46 -8.15 14.75 -8.88
N TRP A 47 -7.48 13.73 -9.43
CA TRP A 47 -6.02 13.65 -9.52
C TRP A 47 -5.42 14.26 -10.79
N ARG A 48 -6.24 14.53 -11.83
CA ARG A 48 -5.76 14.86 -13.17
C ARG A 48 -6.53 15.93 -13.92
N ASP A 49 -7.78 16.21 -13.54
CA ASP A 49 -8.63 17.22 -14.18
C ASP A 49 -8.75 18.44 -13.27
N GLU A 50 -7.97 19.48 -13.59
CA GLU A 50 -7.96 20.74 -12.84
C GLU A 50 -9.33 21.43 -12.81
N LYS A 51 -10.11 21.35 -13.91
CA LYS A 51 -11.45 21.96 -13.97
C LYS A 51 -12.44 21.26 -13.03
N TYR A 52 -12.32 19.94 -12.92
CA TYR A 52 -13.09 19.15 -11.98
C TYR A 52 -12.64 19.43 -10.55
N ALA A 53 -11.35 19.32 -10.28
CA ALA A 53 -10.78 19.45 -8.95
C ALA A 53 -11.07 20.82 -8.30
N ARG A 54 -11.05 21.90 -9.08
CA ARG A 54 -11.42 23.25 -8.61
C ARG A 54 -12.87 23.39 -8.14
N LYS A 55 -13.77 22.53 -8.60
CA LYS A 55 -15.18 22.54 -8.19
C LYS A 55 -15.46 21.73 -6.93
N THR A 56 -14.49 20.98 -6.46
CA THR A 56 -14.58 20.21 -5.22
C THR A 56 -14.16 21.05 -4.02
N CYS A 57 -14.40 20.54 -2.81
CA CYS A 57 -13.95 21.19 -1.58
C CYS A 57 -12.41 21.36 -1.51
N TRP A 58 -11.66 20.68 -2.38
CA TRP A 58 -10.20 20.75 -2.42
C TRP A 58 -9.67 21.97 -3.18
N GLY A 59 -10.46 22.58 -4.07
CA GLY A 59 -10.13 23.80 -4.81
C GLY A 59 -9.00 23.65 -5.84
N GLY A 60 -8.58 22.43 -6.18
CA GLY A 60 -7.53 22.10 -7.14
C GLY A 60 -7.11 20.64 -7.04
N ILE A 61 -6.19 20.22 -7.91
CA ILE A 61 -5.64 18.85 -7.91
C ILE A 61 -4.99 18.52 -6.56
N ILE A 62 -5.28 17.31 -6.09
CA ILE A 62 -4.58 16.66 -4.99
C ILE A 62 -4.05 15.30 -5.46
N ALA A 63 -3.03 14.78 -4.82
CA ALA A 63 -2.53 13.44 -5.12
C ALA A 63 -3.46 12.35 -4.53
N PRO A 64 -3.54 11.16 -5.16
CA PRO A 64 -4.22 10.01 -4.55
C PRO A 64 -3.63 9.72 -3.16
N PRO A 65 -4.44 9.33 -2.15
CA PRO A 65 -3.90 9.11 -0.80
C PRO A 65 -2.70 8.17 -0.75
N ALA A 66 -2.76 7.01 -1.42
CA ALA A 66 -1.67 6.04 -1.44
C ALA A 66 -0.39 6.55 -2.16
N PHE A 67 -0.43 7.72 -2.83
CA PHE A 67 0.73 8.40 -3.38
C PHE A 67 1.78 8.73 -2.31
N LEU A 68 1.39 8.80 -1.05
CA LEU A 68 2.31 9.00 0.07
C LEU A 68 3.45 7.96 0.09
N HIS A 69 3.23 6.77 -0.47
CA HIS A 69 4.26 5.73 -0.60
C HIS A 69 5.43 6.10 -1.53
N VAL A 70 5.25 7.07 -2.43
CA VAL A 70 6.33 7.60 -3.29
C VAL A 70 7.47 8.20 -2.46
N PHE A 71 7.14 8.70 -1.27
CA PHE A 71 8.09 9.34 -0.36
C PHE A 71 8.65 8.37 0.70
N ASP A 72 8.48 7.06 0.51
CA ASP A 72 9.05 6.05 1.41
C ASP A 72 10.58 6.17 1.45
N PRO A 73 11.16 6.41 2.63
CA PRO A 73 12.62 6.55 2.77
C PRO A 73 13.39 5.29 2.37
N SER A 74 12.80 4.09 2.50
CA SER A 74 13.42 2.83 2.11
C SER A 74 13.65 2.78 0.60
N ASN A 75 12.64 3.11 -0.20
CA ASN A 75 12.74 3.15 -1.65
C ASN A 75 13.74 4.22 -2.11
N ARG A 76 13.79 5.32 -1.37
CA ARG A 76 14.76 6.38 -1.64
C ARG A 76 16.19 5.96 -1.34
N ALA A 77 16.42 5.23 -0.25
CA ALA A 77 17.72 4.66 0.08
C ALA A 77 18.22 3.71 -1.04
N PHE A 78 17.35 2.85 -1.55
CA PHE A 78 17.67 1.94 -2.66
C PHE A 78 18.03 2.69 -3.96
N ARG A 79 17.35 3.80 -4.26
CA ARG A 79 17.68 4.64 -5.42
C ARG A 79 19.10 5.22 -5.33
N GLN A 80 19.54 5.62 -4.14
CA GLN A 80 20.87 6.21 -3.91
C GLN A 80 21.96 5.15 -3.74
N ARG A 81 21.59 3.95 -3.35
CA ARG A 81 22.47 2.83 -3.05
C ARG A 81 22.00 1.59 -3.81
N PRO A 82 22.28 1.48 -5.11
CA PRO A 82 21.83 0.35 -5.92
C PRO A 82 22.43 -1.00 -5.50
N ASP A 83 23.46 -1.00 -4.67
CA ASP A 83 24.00 -2.17 -3.98
C ASP A 83 23.07 -2.70 -2.86
N LEU A 84 22.14 -1.86 -2.35
CA LEU A 84 21.12 -2.24 -1.39
C LEU A 84 19.88 -2.77 -2.15
N SER A 85 19.98 -3.95 -2.70
CA SER A 85 18.89 -4.54 -3.51
C SER A 85 17.79 -5.21 -2.69
N HIS A 86 17.92 -5.25 -1.36
CA HIS A 86 17.01 -6.03 -0.51
C HIS A 86 16.77 -5.34 0.84
N MET A 87 15.51 -5.33 1.31
CA MET A 87 15.11 -4.69 2.56
C MET A 87 15.93 -5.15 3.78
N ALA A 88 16.39 -6.41 3.81
CA ALA A 88 17.25 -6.90 4.88
C ALA A 88 18.56 -6.13 5.02
N THR A 89 19.07 -5.52 3.94
CA THR A 89 20.35 -4.81 3.96
C THR A 89 20.29 -3.44 4.61
N ILE A 90 19.09 -2.89 4.82
CA ILE A 90 18.89 -1.60 5.49
C ILE A 90 18.60 -1.73 6.98
N MET A 91 18.34 -2.95 7.48
CA MET A 91 18.11 -3.17 8.90
C MET A 91 19.40 -3.00 9.70
N PRO A 92 19.36 -2.34 10.88
CA PRO A 92 20.54 -2.19 11.76
C PRO A 92 20.90 -3.46 12.53
N PHE A 93 20.32 -4.60 12.16
CA PHE A 93 20.53 -5.92 12.75
C PHE A 93 20.24 -7.03 11.74
N GLU A 94 20.77 -8.21 11.98
CA GLU A 94 20.47 -9.39 11.18
C GLU A 94 19.09 -9.95 11.53
N LEU A 95 18.34 -10.31 10.49
CA LEU A 95 17.05 -10.99 10.65
C LEU A 95 17.30 -12.48 10.96
N PRO A 96 16.50 -13.08 11.87
CA PRO A 96 16.76 -14.44 12.36
C PRO A 96 16.47 -15.53 11.31
N PHE A 97 15.70 -15.23 10.30
CA PHE A 97 15.26 -16.20 9.30
C PHE A 97 15.48 -15.67 7.87
N PRO A 98 15.81 -16.54 6.91
CA PRO A 98 16.27 -16.11 5.58
C PRO A 98 15.17 -15.62 4.65
N LYS A 99 13.91 -16.05 4.86
CA LYS A 99 12.80 -15.65 4.01
C LYS A 99 12.09 -14.44 4.56
N MET A 100 12.00 -13.40 3.75
CA MET A 100 11.39 -12.15 4.14
C MET A 100 10.32 -11.74 3.12
N PHE A 101 9.15 -11.33 3.65
CA PHE A 101 8.04 -10.82 2.87
C PHE A 101 7.43 -9.60 3.56
N GLN A 102 6.76 -8.77 2.80
CA GLN A 102 5.96 -7.71 3.37
C GLN A 102 4.68 -8.30 3.99
N ALA A 103 4.39 -7.94 5.24
CA ALA A 103 3.24 -8.41 5.97
C ALA A 103 2.03 -7.48 5.85
N PHE A 104 2.25 -6.18 6.02
CA PHE A 104 1.20 -5.17 5.87
C PHE A 104 1.75 -3.80 5.49
N ASN A 105 0.84 -2.95 4.98
CA ASN A 105 1.00 -1.50 4.91
C ASN A 105 -0.16 -0.83 5.64
N GLU A 106 0.11 0.23 6.35
CA GLU A 106 -0.88 1.12 6.96
C GLU A 106 -0.57 2.56 6.60
N PHE A 107 -1.60 3.32 6.28
CA PHE A 107 -1.53 4.74 5.95
C PHE A 107 -2.48 5.51 6.83
N GLN A 108 -2.02 6.63 7.38
CA GLN A 108 -2.85 7.64 8.04
C GLN A 108 -2.68 8.94 7.27
N PHE A 109 -3.79 9.54 6.87
CA PHE A 109 -3.81 10.72 6.02
C PHE A 109 -4.41 11.89 6.79
N PHE A 110 -3.63 12.96 6.96
CA PHE A 110 -4.06 14.15 7.70
C PHE A 110 -4.38 15.32 6.78
N THR A 111 -3.49 15.57 5.81
CA THR A 111 -3.63 16.67 4.85
C THR A 111 -3.40 16.14 3.43
N PRO A 112 -4.24 16.49 2.44
CA PRO A 112 -4.00 16.09 1.06
C PRO A 112 -2.70 16.71 0.52
N LEU A 113 -1.94 15.91 -0.21
CA LEU A 113 -0.75 16.37 -0.92
C LEU A 113 -1.14 17.12 -2.18
N ARG A 114 -0.50 18.25 -2.43
CA ARG A 114 -0.76 19.11 -3.59
C ARG A 114 0.48 19.25 -4.45
N PRO A 115 0.34 19.42 -5.79
CA PRO A 115 1.47 19.81 -6.63
C PRO A 115 2.21 21.02 -6.04
N GLY A 116 3.54 20.93 -5.94
CA GLY A 116 4.41 21.94 -5.33
C GLY A 116 4.68 21.76 -3.84
N ASP A 117 4.01 20.83 -3.14
CA ASP A 117 4.42 20.49 -1.77
C ASP A 117 5.81 19.85 -1.77
N LEU A 118 6.63 20.20 -0.78
CA LEU A 118 7.94 19.63 -0.54
C LEU A 118 7.86 18.69 0.67
N ILE A 119 8.10 17.39 0.45
CA ILE A 119 7.91 16.37 1.48
C ILE A 119 9.25 15.89 2.03
N THR A 120 9.41 15.98 3.34
CA THR A 120 10.48 15.35 4.11
C THR A 120 9.92 14.13 4.83
N SER A 121 10.62 13.01 4.74
CA SER A 121 10.18 11.75 5.35
C SER A 121 11.25 11.21 6.30
N THR A 122 10.82 10.75 7.47
CA THR A 122 11.70 10.16 8.49
C THR A 122 11.21 8.77 8.84
N ALA A 123 12.05 7.75 8.61
CA ALA A 123 11.77 6.36 8.96
C ALA A 123 12.37 5.98 10.31
N ARG A 124 11.61 5.22 11.12
CA ARG A 124 12.06 4.65 12.38
C ARG A 124 11.63 3.19 12.50
N ILE A 125 12.40 2.40 13.27
CA ILE A 125 11.89 1.11 13.73
C ILE A 125 10.77 1.38 14.74
N GLY A 126 9.54 1.05 14.35
CA GLY A 126 8.37 1.26 15.19
C GLY A 126 8.15 0.16 16.20
N ASP A 127 8.41 -1.10 15.81
CA ASP A 127 8.25 -2.27 16.69
C ASP A 127 9.00 -3.50 16.15
N VAL A 128 9.33 -4.42 17.03
CA VAL A 128 9.84 -5.76 16.69
C VAL A 128 9.14 -6.78 17.57
N TYR A 129 8.39 -7.69 16.96
CA TYR A 129 7.63 -8.70 17.69
C TYR A 129 7.66 -10.07 17.01
N GLU A 130 7.40 -11.11 17.79
CA GLU A 130 7.41 -12.51 17.35
C GLU A 130 6.00 -13.08 17.42
N ARG A 131 5.67 -13.90 16.45
CA ARG A 131 4.46 -14.73 16.43
C ARG A 131 4.81 -16.13 15.97
N GLU A 132 4.06 -17.11 16.44
CA GLU A 132 4.11 -18.48 15.97
C GLU A 132 2.85 -18.78 15.16
N GLY A 133 3.02 -19.43 14.02
CA GLY A 133 1.95 -19.79 13.11
C GLY A 133 2.20 -21.11 12.41
N LYS A 134 1.35 -21.46 11.47
CA LYS A 134 1.48 -22.73 10.70
C LYS A 134 2.80 -22.87 9.94
N SER A 135 3.45 -21.76 9.64
CA SER A 135 4.75 -21.72 8.94
C SER A 135 5.96 -21.69 9.87
N GLY A 136 5.77 -21.95 11.17
CA GLY A 136 6.80 -21.82 12.20
C GLY A 136 6.82 -20.42 12.84
N ARG A 137 7.96 -20.10 13.44
CA ARG A 137 8.16 -18.78 14.06
C ARG A 137 8.32 -17.70 13.01
N MET A 138 7.80 -16.53 13.33
CA MET A 138 7.82 -15.36 12.46
C MET A 138 8.23 -14.15 13.29
N VAL A 139 9.26 -13.44 12.84
CA VAL A 139 9.67 -12.16 13.44
C VAL A 139 9.25 -11.03 12.52
N PHE A 140 8.49 -10.10 13.07
CA PHE A 140 8.00 -8.92 12.37
C PHE A 140 8.84 -7.71 12.79
N VAL A 141 9.23 -6.92 11.80
CA VAL A 141 9.86 -5.62 12.01
C VAL A 141 8.95 -4.58 11.39
N ARG A 142 8.36 -3.72 12.21
CA ARG A 142 7.55 -2.59 11.75
C ARG A 142 8.42 -1.35 11.61
N MET A 143 8.27 -0.67 10.51
CA MET A 143 8.85 0.64 10.23
C MET A 143 7.72 1.66 10.17
N ASP A 144 7.91 2.80 10.83
CA ASP A 144 6.98 3.93 10.81
C ASP A 144 7.66 5.11 10.14
N ASN A 145 7.02 5.65 9.09
CA ASN A 145 7.51 6.77 8.31
C ASN A 145 6.59 7.98 8.55
N GLU A 146 7.14 9.04 9.10
CA GLU A 146 6.45 10.31 9.27
C GLU A 146 6.77 11.23 8.07
N HIS A 147 5.74 11.77 7.43
CA HIS A 147 5.87 12.65 6.27
C HIS A 147 5.42 14.06 6.63
N ARG A 148 6.31 15.04 6.40
CA ARG A 148 6.05 16.46 6.67
C ARG A 148 6.18 17.30 5.40
N ASN A 149 5.34 18.31 5.28
CA ASN A 149 5.46 19.30 4.22
C ASN A 149 6.45 20.42 4.60
N GLN A 150 6.66 21.38 3.69
CA GLN A 150 7.54 22.52 3.86
C GLN A 150 7.15 23.47 5.01
N ARG A 151 5.91 23.36 5.53
CA ARG A 151 5.44 24.11 6.71
C ARG A 151 5.64 23.32 8.01
N ASN A 152 6.35 22.19 7.95
CA ASN A 152 6.55 21.26 9.05
C ASN A 152 5.25 20.62 9.60
N GLU A 153 4.18 20.62 8.81
CA GLU A 153 2.92 19.95 9.15
C GLU A 153 3.03 18.46 8.79
N ILE A 154 2.56 17.56 9.67
CA ILE A 154 2.46 16.14 9.35
C ILE A 154 1.33 15.96 8.33
N VAL A 155 1.68 15.52 7.12
CA VAL A 155 0.70 15.26 6.05
C VAL A 155 0.19 13.82 6.10
N GLY A 156 0.98 12.91 6.63
CA GLY A 156 0.59 11.52 6.85
C GLY A 156 1.67 10.70 7.54
N ILE A 157 1.26 9.51 7.95
CA ILE A 157 2.16 8.47 8.49
C ILE A 157 1.93 7.22 7.68
N THR A 158 3.02 6.58 7.24
CA THR A 158 2.96 5.22 6.69
C THR A 158 3.66 4.26 7.63
N SER A 159 3.05 3.11 7.85
CA SER A 159 3.67 2.02 8.61
C SER A 159 3.68 0.77 7.74
N GLU A 160 4.80 0.08 7.72
CA GLU A 160 4.91 -1.20 7.03
C GLU A 160 5.60 -2.21 7.92
N ALA A 161 5.28 -3.47 7.78
CA ALA A 161 6.00 -4.53 8.46
C ALA A 161 6.55 -5.54 7.48
N MET A 162 7.81 -5.85 7.67
CA MET A 162 8.45 -7.02 7.07
C MET A 162 8.37 -8.19 8.03
N VAL A 163 8.11 -9.38 7.50
CA VAL A 163 8.10 -10.63 8.26
C VAL A 163 9.23 -11.55 7.79
N SER A 164 10.06 -11.97 8.74
CA SER A 164 11.08 -12.99 8.57
C SER A 164 10.53 -14.33 9.09
N ILE A 165 10.58 -15.40 8.28
CA ILE A 165 9.88 -16.67 8.52
C ILE A 165 10.87 -17.82 8.64
N GLU A 166 10.78 -18.61 9.73
CA GLU A 166 11.64 -19.76 10.02
C GLU A 166 11.41 -20.94 9.08
N GLY A 167 10.15 -21.24 8.80
CA GLY A 167 9.77 -22.41 8.00
C GLY A 167 10.03 -22.26 6.52
N SER A 168 10.22 -23.38 5.83
CA SER A 168 10.10 -23.41 4.39
C SER A 168 8.64 -23.07 4.04
N SER A 169 8.38 -21.94 3.34
CA SER A 169 7.10 -21.83 2.65
C SER A 169 6.96 -23.10 1.82
N SER A 170 5.94 -23.91 2.11
CA SER A 170 5.64 -25.05 1.25
C SER A 170 5.63 -24.52 -0.17
N SER A 171 6.50 -25.07 -1.01
CA SER A 171 6.58 -24.73 -2.42
C SER A 171 5.14 -24.65 -2.96
N SER A 172 4.69 -23.48 -3.33
CA SER A 172 3.51 -23.40 -4.17
C SER A 172 3.87 -24.21 -5.39
N LYS A 173 3.17 -25.33 -5.59
CA LYS A 173 3.24 -26.10 -6.82
C LYS A 173 3.27 -25.10 -7.96
N THR A 174 4.17 -25.34 -8.93
CA THR A 174 4.33 -24.59 -10.17
C THR A 174 3.02 -23.90 -10.54
N ALA A 175 2.99 -22.60 -10.43
CA ALA A 175 1.82 -21.85 -10.86
C ALA A 175 1.79 -21.96 -12.39
N GLU A 176 0.84 -22.75 -12.91
CA GLU A 176 0.54 -22.73 -14.34
C GLU A 176 0.25 -21.26 -14.69
N THR A 177 0.87 -20.79 -15.76
CA THR A 177 0.59 -19.45 -16.30
C THR A 177 -0.91 -19.43 -16.66
N PRO A 178 -1.73 -18.61 -16.03
CA PRO A 178 -3.14 -18.57 -16.38
C PRO A 178 -3.29 -18.11 -17.84
N PRO A 179 -4.30 -18.60 -18.56
CA PRO A 179 -4.59 -18.12 -19.91
C PRO A 179 -4.84 -16.60 -19.88
N PRO A 180 -4.60 -15.89 -21.01
CA PRO A 180 -4.89 -14.45 -21.08
C PRO A 180 -6.33 -14.19 -20.64
N SER A 181 -6.53 -13.24 -19.74
CA SER A 181 -7.84 -12.90 -19.22
C SER A 181 -8.74 -12.36 -20.34
N GLU A 182 -9.99 -12.84 -20.37
CA GLU A 182 -11.05 -12.21 -21.16
C GLU A 182 -11.19 -10.72 -20.81
N GLU A 183 -11.66 -9.92 -21.79
CA GLU A 183 -11.84 -8.47 -21.63
C GLU A 183 -12.52 -8.11 -20.31
N VAL A 184 -11.81 -7.37 -19.49
CA VAL A 184 -12.29 -6.92 -18.20
C VAL A 184 -13.32 -5.81 -18.43
N LYS A 185 -14.58 -6.05 -18.09
CA LYS A 185 -15.62 -5.01 -18.08
C LYS A 185 -15.29 -4.00 -16.96
N HIS A 186 -14.81 -2.83 -17.35
CA HIS A 186 -14.68 -1.69 -16.45
C HIS A 186 -16.08 -1.30 -15.94
N VAL A 187 -16.30 -1.39 -14.63
CA VAL A 187 -17.44 -0.73 -14.01
C VAL A 187 -17.08 0.74 -13.88
N PRO A 188 -17.81 1.67 -14.55
CA PRO A 188 -17.49 3.08 -14.46
C PRO A 188 -17.56 3.55 -13.00
N GLN A 189 -16.59 4.38 -12.62
CA GLN A 189 -16.64 5.10 -11.35
C GLN A 189 -17.95 5.86 -11.24
N SER A 190 -18.63 5.79 -10.10
CA SER A 190 -19.79 6.62 -9.83
C SER A 190 -19.37 8.09 -9.84
N LYS A 191 -19.88 8.89 -10.80
CA LYS A 191 -19.68 10.34 -10.83
C LYS A 191 -20.50 11.07 -9.76
N LYS A 192 -21.34 10.34 -9.01
CA LYS A 192 -22.23 10.92 -8.00
C LYS A 192 -21.52 10.94 -6.65
N GLN A 193 -21.47 12.12 -6.02
CA GLN A 193 -21.00 12.26 -4.65
C GLN A 193 -21.90 11.47 -3.70
N ILE A 194 -21.29 10.68 -2.82
CA ILE A 194 -21.98 9.97 -1.74
C ILE A 194 -21.88 10.81 -0.46
N TYR A 195 -23.01 10.96 0.23
CA TYR A 195 -23.08 11.63 1.53
C TYR A 195 -23.19 10.61 2.65
N PHE A 196 -22.70 10.99 3.82
CA PHE A 196 -22.72 10.12 5.01
C PHE A 196 -24.11 9.56 5.33
N GLU A 197 -25.14 10.39 5.17
CA GLU A 197 -26.53 10.01 5.42
C GLU A 197 -27.05 8.92 4.49
N ASP A 198 -26.52 8.83 3.26
CA ASP A 198 -26.94 7.88 2.23
C ASP A 198 -26.29 6.50 2.38
N VAL A 199 -25.33 6.35 3.28
CA VAL A 199 -24.61 5.09 3.46
C VAL A 199 -25.33 4.17 4.44
N GLU A 200 -25.45 2.90 4.07
CA GLU A 200 -25.97 1.85 4.95
C GLU A 200 -24.86 0.83 5.25
N VAL A 201 -24.83 0.34 6.49
CA VAL A 201 -23.91 -0.74 6.90
C VAL A 201 -24.27 -2.02 6.16
N GLY A 202 -23.26 -2.75 5.70
CA GLY A 202 -23.42 -3.99 4.92
C GLY A 202 -23.46 -3.77 3.41
N VAL A 203 -23.62 -2.53 2.92
CA VAL A 203 -23.65 -2.25 1.47
C VAL A 203 -22.27 -2.57 0.86
N ALA A 204 -22.29 -3.31 -0.26
CA ALA A 204 -21.10 -3.62 -1.03
C ALA A 204 -20.66 -2.41 -1.88
N LEU A 205 -19.35 -2.19 -1.95
CA LEU A 205 -18.76 -1.22 -2.86
C LEU A 205 -18.77 -1.77 -4.30
N PRO A 206 -18.87 -0.92 -5.33
CA PRO A 206 -18.67 -1.34 -6.71
C PRO A 206 -17.28 -2.00 -6.85
N GLN A 207 -17.25 -3.22 -7.37
CA GLN A 207 -16.00 -3.97 -7.54
C GLN A 207 -15.13 -3.36 -8.63
N MET A 208 -13.81 -3.53 -8.47
CA MET A 208 -12.81 -3.11 -9.44
C MET A 208 -11.98 -4.32 -9.86
N VAL A 209 -11.70 -4.46 -11.16
CA VAL A 209 -10.92 -5.56 -11.71
C VAL A 209 -9.67 -5.02 -12.39
N LYS A 210 -8.51 -5.60 -12.08
CA LYS A 210 -7.20 -5.20 -12.61
C LYS A 210 -6.45 -6.44 -13.12
N PRO A 211 -6.09 -6.49 -14.41
CA PRO A 211 -5.14 -7.47 -14.91
C PRO A 211 -3.72 -7.08 -14.45
N ILE A 212 -2.98 -8.04 -13.97
CA ILE A 212 -1.60 -7.84 -13.50
C ILE A 212 -0.64 -8.42 -14.55
N SER A 213 0.14 -7.56 -15.17
CA SER A 213 1.19 -7.94 -16.12
C SER A 213 2.56 -7.53 -15.57
N LEU A 214 3.63 -8.02 -16.18
CA LEU A 214 4.97 -7.54 -15.86
C LEU A 214 5.09 -6.02 -16.09
N VAL A 215 4.44 -5.49 -17.13
CA VAL A 215 4.42 -4.04 -17.39
C VAL A 215 3.73 -3.27 -16.25
N THR A 216 2.63 -3.80 -15.70
CA THR A 216 1.93 -3.20 -14.56
C THR A 216 2.86 -3.15 -13.34
N ILE A 217 3.59 -4.23 -13.07
CA ILE A 217 4.55 -4.33 -11.96
C ILE A 217 5.69 -3.33 -12.14
N LEU A 218 6.27 -3.24 -13.35
CA LEU A 218 7.35 -2.30 -13.66
C LEU A 218 6.91 -0.84 -13.57
N LYS A 219 5.68 -0.51 -14.03
CA LYS A 219 5.12 0.83 -13.90
C LYS A 219 5.01 1.25 -12.43
N TRP A 220 4.56 0.34 -11.55
CA TRP A 220 4.51 0.61 -10.13
C TRP A 220 5.90 0.84 -9.55
N GLY A 221 6.83 -0.10 -9.76
CA GLY A 221 8.22 0.02 -9.29
C GLY A 221 8.86 1.35 -9.71
N ALA A 222 8.65 1.77 -10.97
CA ALA A 222 9.14 3.05 -11.47
C ALA A 222 8.45 4.26 -10.82
N ALA A 223 7.14 4.16 -10.53
CA ALA A 223 6.40 5.26 -9.92
C ALA A 223 6.80 5.52 -8.46
N VAL A 224 7.15 4.46 -7.71
CA VAL A 224 7.49 4.55 -6.29
C VAL A 224 8.97 4.34 -5.98
N ASN A 225 9.81 4.16 -7.01
CA ASN A 225 11.25 3.85 -6.90
C ASN A 225 11.55 2.53 -6.15
N ASP A 226 10.67 1.55 -6.22
CA ASP A 226 10.90 0.21 -5.68
C ASP A 226 11.39 -0.73 -6.77
N TYR A 227 12.71 -0.95 -6.80
CA TYR A 227 13.40 -1.79 -7.77
C TYR A 227 13.89 -3.10 -7.15
N GLY A 228 13.15 -3.65 -6.19
CA GLY A 228 13.45 -4.97 -5.63
C GLY A 228 13.52 -6.05 -6.73
N PRO A 229 14.64 -6.79 -6.88
CA PRO A 229 14.86 -7.65 -8.05
C PRO A 229 13.83 -8.77 -8.19
N HIS A 230 13.20 -9.21 -7.13
CA HIS A 230 12.12 -10.20 -7.14
C HIS A 230 10.85 -9.74 -7.88
N HIS A 231 10.77 -8.46 -8.25
CA HIS A 231 9.66 -7.90 -9.02
C HIS A 231 9.89 -7.91 -10.54
N TYR A 232 11.15 -8.11 -11.00
CA TYR A 232 11.47 -8.09 -12.44
C TYR A 232 12.50 -9.15 -12.87
N ASP A 233 13.25 -9.73 -11.95
CA ASP A 233 14.23 -10.79 -12.23
C ASP A 233 13.69 -12.14 -11.74
N GLN A 234 13.25 -12.98 -12.70
CA GLN A 234 12.70 -14.30 -12.40
C GLN A 234 13.75 -15.24 -11.80
N GLN A 235 15.00 -15.14 -12.21
CA GLN A 235 16.08 -15.96 -11.67
C GLN A 235 16.30 -15.64 -10.19
N PHE A 236 16.35 -14.37 -9.85
CA PHE A 236 16.44 -13.92 -8.46
C PHE A 236 15.23 -14.38 -7.63
N ALA A 237 14.00 -14.17 -8.13
CA ALA A 237 12.78 -14.58 -7.44
C ALA A 237 12.75 -16.08 -7.16
N ASN A 238 13.19 -16.90 -8.12
CA ASN A 238 13.25 -18.35 -7.98
C ASN A 238 14.35 -18.80 -7.00
N GLN A 239 15.59 -18.32 -7.17
CA GLN A 239 16.74 -18.80 -6.39
C GLN A 239 16.73 -18.28 -4.95
N MET A 240 16.38 -17.01 -4.74
CA MET A 240 16.47 -16.38 -3.43
C MET A 240 15.19 -16.54 -2.59
N LEU A 241 14.02 -16.58 -3.23
CA LEU A 241 12.74 -16.63 -2.53
C LEU A 241 11.96 -17.94 -2.76
N GLY A 242 12.41 -18.77 -3.70
CA GLY A 242 11.72 -20.01 -4.07
C GLY A 242 10.37 -19.76 -4.76
N LEU A 243 10.22 -18.62 -5.42
CA LEU A 243 9.00 -18.24 -6.12
C LEU A 243 9.00 -18.77 -7.55
N PRO A 244 7.85 -19.16 -8.12
CA PRO A 244 7.79 -19.70 -9.48
C PRO A 244 7.97 -18.61 -10.55
N ASN A 245 7.75 -17.34 -10.21
CA ASN A 245 7.84 -16.19 -11.10
C ASN A 245 8.11 -14.92 -10.26
N VAL A 246 8.36 -13.79 -10.93
CA VAL A 246 8.35 -12.47 -10.27
C VAL A 246 6.97 -12.19 -9.67
N ILE A 247 6.91 -11.34 -8.66
CA ILE A 247 5.67 -11.01 -7.96
C ILE A 247 5.35 -9.52 -8.03
N ALA A 248 4.07 -9.17 -7.97
CA ALA A 248 3.63 -7.79 -7.77
C ALA A 248 4.01 -7.29 -6.38
N HIS A 249 4.27 -6.00 -6.27
CA HIS A 249 4.54 -5.33 -5.00
C HIS A 249 3.33 -5.40 -4.06
N GLY A 250 3.55 -5.70 -2.80
CA GLY A 250 2.50 -5.66 -1.77
C GLY A 250 1.82 -4.29 -1.69
N PRO A 251 2.58 -3.17 -1.63
CA PRO A 251 2.03 -1.81 -1.62
C PRO A 251 1.18 -1.47 -2.85
N HIS A 252 1.41 -2.10 -4.00
CA HIS A 252 0.58 -1.94 -5.19
C HIS A 252 -0.85 -2.43 -4.95
N ASN A 253 -0.99 -3.61 -4.32
CA ASN A 253 -2.31 -4.14 -3.94
C ASN A 253 -2.97 -3.27 -2.86
N ALA A 254 -2.20 -2.72 -1.92
CA ALA A 254 -2.70 -1.75 -0.94
C ALA A 254 -3.23 -0.49 -1.64
N ALA A 255 -2.49 0.04 -2.63
CA ALA A 255 -2.92 1.20 -3.41
C ALA A 255 -4.21 0.93 -4.20
N PHE A 256 -4.38 -0.25 -4.79
CA PHE A 256 -5.63 -0.65 -5.45
C PHE A 256 -6.82 -0.74 -4.47
N LEU A 257 -6.60 -1.25 -3.25
CA LEU A 257 -7.67 -1.26 -2.24
C LEU A 257 -8.01 0.16 -1.76
N ALA A 258 -7.03 1.04 -1.63
CA ALA A 258 -7.26 2.46 -1.37
C ALA A 258 -8.04 3.13 -2.53
N GLN A 259 -7.68 2.84 -3.79
CA GLN A 259 -8.37 3.29 -4.99
C GLN A 259 -9.84 2.84 -5.02
N LEU A 260 -10.14 1.58 -4.63
CA LEU A 260 -11.50 1.08 -4.51
C LEU A 260 -12.35 2.00 -3.62
N VAL A 261 -11.81 2.39 -2.47
CA VAL A 261 -12.49 3.25 -1.50
C VAL A 261 -12.60 4.69 -2.03
N THR A 262 -11.52 5.27 -2.57
CA THR A 262 -11.54 6.64 -3.09
C THR A 262 -12.46 6.80 -4.29
N ASN A 263 -12.58 5.77 -5.13
CA ASN A 263 -13.55 5.73 -6.23
C ASN A 263 -14.99 5.73 -5.73
N TRP A 264 -15.24 5.10 -4.58
CA TRP A 264 -16.57 5.01 -4.00
C TRP A 264 -16.99 6.29 -3.28
N ILE A 265 -16.10 6.89 -2.48
CA ILE A 265 -16.43 8.08 -1.65
C ILE A 265 -16.67 9.36 -2.46
N GLY A 266 -16.26 9.39 -3.73
CA GLY A 266 -16.43 10.57 -4.60
C GLY A 266 -15.41 11.67 -4.35
N GLY A 267 -15.62 12.82 -5.04
CA GLY A 267 -14.64 13.90 -5.10
C GLY A 267 -14.52 14.75 -3.83
N GLU A 268 -15.45 14.65 -2.88
CA GLU A 268 -15.43 15.45 -1.64
C GLU A 268 -15.16 14.60 -0.39
N GLY A 269 -15.05 13.28 -0.54
CA GLY A 269 -14.67 12.38 0.53
C GLY A 269 -13.16 12.35 0.74
N MET A 270 -12.71 11.95 1.92
CA MET A 270 -11.31 11.80 2.26
C MET A 270 -11.03 10.45 2.92
N LEU A 271 -10.07 9.71 2.39
CA LEU A 271 -9.53 8.54 3.09
C LEU A 271 -8.70 9.04 4.28
N ARG A 272 -9.06 8.60 5.50
CA ARG A 272 -8.38 8.98 6.75
C ARG A 272 -7.35 7.95 7.17
N ARG A 273 -7.69 6.68 6.99
CA ARG A 273 -6.82 5.55 7.32
C ARG A 273 -7.03 4.44 6.32
N HIS A 274 -5.97 3.76 5.96
CA HIS A 274 -6.00 2.55 5.14
C HIS A 274 -4.99 1.53 5.65
N TYR A 275 -5.45 0.33 5.92
CA TYR A 275 -4.62 -0.82 6.31
C TYR A 275 -4.79 -1.92 5.28
N ALA A 276 -3.70 -2.52 4.83
CA ALA A 276 -3.71 -3.65 3.92
C ALA A 276 -2.75 -4.73 4.39
N GLU A 277 -3.25 -5.94 4.59
CA GLU A 277 -2.49 -7.10 5.04
C GLU A 277 -2.28 -8.08 3.87
N MET A 278 -1.02 -8.46 3.61
CA MET A 278 -0.63 -9.37 2.55
C MET A 278 -0.80 -10.82 3.00
N ARG A 279 -1.61 -11.58 2.27
CA ARG A 279 -1.94 -12.98 2.55
C ARG A 279 -1.45 -13.95 1.48
N GLY A 280 -0.93 -13.43 0.37
CA GLY A 280 -0.41 -14.23 -0.72
C GLY A 280 0.23 -13.39 -1.81
N ASN A 281 0.96 -14.07 -2.67
CA ASN A 281 1.63 -13.45 -3.80
C ASN A 281 0.66 -13.27 -4.98
N VAL A 282 0.91 -12.22 -5.76
CA VAL A 282 0.23 -11.93 -7.03
C VAL A 282 1.28 -12.01 -8.13
N PHE A 283 0.98 -12.74 -9.19
CA PHE A 283 1.91 -13.00 -10.28
C PHE A 283 1.48 -12.30 -11.58
N PRO A 284 2.41 -12.04 -12.50
CA PRO A 284 2.05 -11.67 -13.86
C PRO A 284 1.11 -12.70 -14.48
N GLY A 285 0.02 -12.25 -15.10
CA GLY A 285 -1.07 -13.09 -15.62
C GLY A 285 -2.25 -13.26 -14.67
N ASP A 286 -2.12 -12.87 -13.40
CA ASP A 286 -3.28 -12.84 -12.50
C ASP A 286 -4.26 -11.72 -12.90
N THR A 287 -5.56 -12.02 -12.73
CA THR A 287 -6.63 -11.04 -12.79
C THR A 287 -7.17 -10.83 -11.39
N MET A 288 -6.95 -9.64 -10.85
CA MET A 288 -7.32 -9.31 -9.48
C MET A 288 -8.66 -8.61 -9.44
N THR A 289 -9.58 -9.11 -8.58
CA THR A 289 -10.86 -8.46 -8.26
C THR A 289 -10.76 -7.86 -6.86
N PHE A 290 -10.96 -6.54 -6.80
CA PHE A 290 -10.99 -5.76 -5.57
C PHE A 290 -12.44 -5.52 -5.17
N GLN A 291 -12.78 -5.85 -3.95
CA GLN A 291 -14.14 -5.80 -3.41
C GLN A 291 -14.11 -5.21 -2.01
N GLY A 292 -15.24 -4.67 -1.57
CA GLY A 292 -15.40 -4.15 -0.23
C GLY A 292 -16.85 -4.01 0.17
N LYS A 293 -17.06 -3.80 1.45
CA LYS A 293 -18.38 -3.51 2.05
C LYS A 293 -18.22 -2.50 3.18
N VAL A 294 -19.24 -1.72 3.41
CA VAL A 294 -19.33 -0.86 4.60
C VAL A 294 -19.49 -1.75 5.84
N ALA A 295 -18.55 -1.66 6.77
CA ALA A 295 -18.57 -2.43 8.00
C ALA A 295 -19.24 -1.68 9.15
N ASP A 296 -19.07 -0.34 9.20
CA ASP A 296 -19.64 0.53 10.24
C ASP A 296 -19.73 1.96 9.74
N LYS A 297 -20.54 2.80 10.42
CA LYS A 297 -20.55 4.24 10.24
C LYS A 297 -20.88 4.97 11.54
N TYR A 298 -20.20 6.09 11.78
CA TYR A 298 -20.38 6.87 12.99
C TYR A 298 -20.01 8.34 12.77
N ILE A 299 -20.40 9.20 13.71
CA ILE A 299 -19.98 10.60 13.75
C ILE A 299 -18.94 10.75 14.86
N LYS A 300 -17.79 11.32 14.52
CA LYS A 300 -16.74 11.65 15.46
C LYS A 300 -16.20 13.04 15.14
N ASP A 301 -16.06 13.90 16.14
CA ASP A 301 -15.56 15.27 16.01
C ASP A 301 -16.29 16.10 14.93
N GLY A 302 -17.59 15.80 14.71
CA GLY A 302 -18.42 16.44 13.68
C GLY A 302 -18.28 15.86 12.28
N GLU A 303 -17.31 14.97 12.03
CA GLU A 303 -17.12 14.29 10.75
C GLU A 303 -17.98 13.03 10.66
N GLY A 304 -18.55 12.78 9.48
CA GLY A 304 -19.22 11.52 9.15
C GLY A 304 -18.18 10.49 8.67
N LEU A 305 -17.89 9.49 9.48
CA LEU A 305 -16.88 8.46 9.21
C LEU A 305 -17.54 7.14 8.86
N VAL A 306 -16.98 6.43 7.90
CA VAL A 306 -17.37 5.07 7.51
C VAL A 306 -16.17 4.14 7.56
N GLU A 307 -16.38 2.95 8.12
CA GLU A 307 -15.42 1.86 8.09
C GLU A 307 -15.72 0.95 6.92
N VAL A 308 -14.70 0.64 6.14
CA VAL A 308 -14.80 -0.26 4.98
C VAL A 308 -13.89 -1.45 5.20
N GLU A 309 -14.46 -2.65 5.14
CA GLU A 309 -13.69 -3.89 4.95
C GLU A 309 -13.55 -4.15 3.45
N SER A 310 -12.32 -4.45 3.00
CA SER A 310 -12.05 -4.72 1.60
C SER A 310 -11.11 -5.91 1.43
N TRP A 311 -11.08 -6.48 0.23
CA TRP A 311 -10.17 -7.57 -0.09
C TRP A 311 -9.88 -7.61 -1.59
N ALA A 312 -8.70 -8.14 -1.91
CA ALA A 312 -8.30 -8.48 -3.25
C ALA A 312 -8.26 -10.00 -3.41
N GLN A 313 -8.89 -10.52 -4.44
CA GLN A 313 -8.84 -11.93 -4.78
C GLN A 313 -8.43 -12.13 -6.23
N ASN A 314 -7.71 -13.23 -6.50
CA ASN A 314 -7.33 -13.58 -7.86
C ASN A 314 -8.48 -14.33 -8.57
N GLN A 315 -8.30 -14.67 -9.85
CA GLN A 315 -9.27 -15.40 -10.68
C GLN A 315 -9.62 -16.80 -10.16
N LYS A 316 -8.84 -17.35 -9.23
CA LYS A 316 -9.12 -18.62 -8.55
C LYS A 316 -9.92 -18.44 -7.25
N GLY A 317 -10.38 -17.21 -6.96
CA GLY A 317 -11.13 -16.88 -5.75
C GLY A 317 -10.27 -16.80 -4.47
N ARG A 318 -8.93 -16.92 -4.57
CA ARG A 318 -8.03 -16.82 -3.42
C ARG A 318 -7.87 -15.36 -3.01
N ARG A 319 -8.24 -15.04 -1.78
CA ARG A 319 -7.97 -13.72 -1.18
C ARG A 319 -6.48 -13.60 -0.85
N VAL A 320 -5.82 -12.64 -1.46
CA VAL A 320 -4.37 -12.40 -1.33
C VAL A 320 -4.03 -11.13 -0.56
N THR A 321 -4.98 -10.21 -0.42
CA THR A 321 -4.84 -9.00 0.40
C THR A 321 -6.15 -8.70 1.09
N LEU A 322 -6.09 -8.34 2.37
CA LEU A 322 -7.23 -7.90 3.18
C LEU A 322 -7.03 -6.44 3.55
N GLY A 323 -8.07 -5.63 3.46
CA GLY A 323 -8.02 -4.20 3.73
C GLY A 323 -9.05 -3.76 4.78
N LYS A 324 -8.68 -2.71 5.53
CA LYS A 324 -9.59 -1.94 6.38
C LYS A 324 -9.33 -0.47 6.16
N SER A 325 -10.38 0.30 5.97
CA SER A 325 -10.26 1.73 5.70
C SER A 325 -11.26 2.52 6.52
N THR A 326 -10.82 3.69 6.99
CA THR A 326 -11.70 4.71 7.55
C THR A 326 -11.75 5.86 6.54
N ALA A 327 -12.93 6.19 6.07
CA ALA A 327 -13.14 7.28 5.14
C ALA A 327 -14.11 8.33 5.72
N MET A 328 -13.81 9.60 5.52
CA MET A 328 -14.69 10.72 5.81
C MET A 328 -15.56 10.97 4.57
N LEU A 329 -16.86 11.10 4.78
CA LEU A 329 -17.84 11.52 3.78
C LEU A 329 -18.42 12.89 4.12
N PRO A 330 -18.69 13.72 3.11
CA PRO A 330 -19.39 14.98 3.35
C PRO A 330 -20.78 14.69 3.93
N ARG A 331 -21.24 15.58 4.80
CA ARG A 331 -22.57 15.52 5.39
C ARG A 331 -23.49 16.52 4.70
N ARG A 332 -24.75 16.16 4.55
CA ARG A 332 -25.75 17.10 4.03
C ARG A 332 -25.92 18.25 5.01
N LYS A 333 -25.88 19.49 4.50
CA LYS A 333 -26.25 20.66 5.31
C LYS A 333 -27.72 20.51 5.70
N LYS A 334 -28.00 20.59 7.00
CA LYS A 334 -29.37 20.68 7.50
C LYS A 334 -30.02 21.97 7.03
#